data_e8e3b2da2134922009915eec11ef907a
#
_entry.id   e8e3b2da2134922009915eec11ef907a
#
_cell.length_a   1.000
_cell.length_b   1.000
_cell.length_c   1.000
_cell.angle_alpha   90.00
_cell.angle_beta   90.00
_cell.angle_gamma   90.00
#
_symmetry.space_group_name_H-M   'P 1'
#
loop_
_entity.id
_entity.type
_entity.pdbx_description
1 polymer ?
#
loop_
_entity_poly.entity_id
_entity_poly.type
_entity_poly.pdbx_seq_one_letter_code
_entity_poly.pdbx_strand_id
1 'polypeptide(L)'
;MIFGIRSYREEDRNAVEELLALAFPTPTESDLVSELRHAGDAVIELVATIDGRVCGHVMLSRLNAPMHALALAPVSVHPAHQGKRIGDRLVHQAIDEARGLGVQLLLALGEPDYHGRFGFSQADASGYDCVYAAHTLLALRLDPDCPREGRIIYAAPFNALG
;
A
#
# COMPACT_ATOMS: atom_id res chain seq x y z
N MET A 1 -22.80 -11.59 10.05
CA MET A 1 -21.49 -10.96 10.03
C MET A 1 -21.45 -9.92 8.93
N ILE A 2 -21.16 -8.67 9.27
CA ILE A 2 -21.18 -7.57 8.31
C ILE A 2 -19.74 -7.18 8.00
N PHE A 3 -19.33 -7.37 6.76
CA PHE A 3 -18.01 -6.97 6.26
C PHE A 3 -18.13 -5.63 5.53
N GLY A 4 -17.13 -4.75 5.71
CA GLY A 4 -17.05 -3.49 4.99
C GLY A 4 -15.63 -3.03 4.79
N ILE A 5 -15.44 -2.16 3.80
CA ILE A 5 -14.19 -1.44 3.58
C ILE A 5 -14.55 0.04 3.50
N ARG A 6 -13.81 0.86 4.21
CA ARG A 6 -14.00 2.31 4.21
C ARG A 6 -12.69 3.04 4.43
N SER A 7 -12.70 4.34 4.19
CA SER A 7 -11.53 5.18 4.47
C SER A 7 -11.23 5.21 5.96
N TYR A 8 -9.94 5.26 6.27
CA TYR A 8 -9.44 5.45 7.63
C TYR A 8 -9.99 6.75 8.22
N ARG A 9 -10.28 6.71 9.52
CA ARG A 9 -10.66 7.88 10.33
C ARG A 9 -9.72 7.96 11.52
N GLU A 10 -9.55 9.16 12.08
CA GLU A 10 -8.66 9.35 13.23
C GLU A 10 -9.02 8.45 14.42
N GLU A 11 -10.30 8.17 14.62
CA GLU A 11 -10.77 7.26 15.67
C GLU A 11 -10.34 5.81 15.48
N ASP A 12 -9.86 5.45 14.28
CA ASP A 12 -9.33 4.10 13.98
C ASP A 12 -7.87 3.93 14.41
N ARG A 13 -7.20 5.00 14.81
CA ARG A 13 -5.75 4.98 15.03
C ARG A 13 -5.29 3.85 15.94
N ASN A 14 -5.90 3.72 17.11
CA ASN A 14 -5.51 2.69 18.09
C ASN A 14 -5.75 1.28 17.53
N ALA A 15 -6.88 1.06 16.86
CA ALA A 15 -7.20 -0.24 16.28
C ALA A 15 -6.23 -0.61 15.15
N VAL A 16 -5.82 0.35 14.33
CA VAL A 16 -4.84 0.13 13.27
C VAL A 16 -3.46 -0.16 13.87
N GLU A 17 -3.04 0.57 14.90
CA GLU A 17 -1.77 0.29 15.60
C GLU A 17 -1.74 -1.12 16.18
N GLU A 18 -2.82 -1.55 16.83
CA GLU A 18 -2.92 -2.92 17.36
C GLU A 18 -2.85 -3.96 16.25
N LEU A 19 -3.56 -3.71 15.14
CA LEU A 19 -3.55 -4.59 13.98
C LEU A 19 -2.14 -4.77 13.43
N LEU A 20 -1.42 -3.68 13.23
CA LEU A 20 -0.06 -3.70 12.68
C LEU A 20 0.90 -4.41 13.64
N ALA A 21 0.74 -4.22 14.94
CA ALA A 21 1.54 -4.91 15.94
C ALA A 21 1.32 -6.43 15.92
N LEU A 22 0.11 -6.87 15.59
CA LEU A 22 -0.21 -8.30 15.47
C LEU A 22 0.24 -8.89 14.13
N ALA A 23 0.19 -8.10 13.05
CA ALA A 23 0.49 -8.56 11.70
C ALA A 23 1.98 -8.62 11.40
N PHE A 24 2.80 -7.79 12.06
CA PHE A 24 4.23 -7.66 11.78
C PHE A 24 5.06 -7.89 13.04
N PRO A 25 6.27 -8.49 12.91
CA PRO A 25 7.07 -8.86 14.07
C PRO A 25 7.74 -7.67 14.79
N THR A 26 7.85 -6.51 14.12
CA THR A 26 8.48 -5.32 14.68
C THR A 26 7.57 -4.11 14.53
N PRO A 27 7.79 -3.00 15.27
CA PRO A 27 6.99 -1.79 15.13
C PRO A 27 7.27 -0.98 13.86
N THR A 28 8.15 -1.46 12.98
CA THR A 28 8.59 -0.73 11.78
C THR A 28 7.40 -0.31 10.92
N GLU A 29 6.46 -1.22 10.63
CA GLU A 29 5.31 -0.93 9.78
C GLU A 29 4.32 0.02 10.46
N SER A 30 4.09 -0.15 11.76
CA SER A 30 3.22 0.76 12.53
C SER A 30 3.81 2.18 12.57
N ASP A 31 5.11 2.29 12.79
CA ASP A 31 5.81 3.58 12.80
C ASP A 31 5.77 4.22 11.41
N LEU A 32 5.98 3.44 10.36
CA LEU A 32 5.91 3.92 8.98
C LEU A 32 4.53 4.53 8.67
N VAL A 33 3.47 3.83 9.00
CA VAL A 33 2.09 4.31 8.77
C VAL A 33 1.84 5.62 9.50
N SER A 34 2.24 5.68 10.78
CA SER A 34 2.08 6.88 11.60
C SER A 34 2.85 8.07 11.02
N GLU A 35 4.09 7.85 10.61
CA GLU A 35 4.94 8.90 10.04
C GLU A 35 4.45 9.37 8.67
N LEU A 36 4.01 8.46 7.81
CA LEU A 36 3.44 8.81 6.51
C LEU A 36 2.18 9.66 6.66
N ARG A 37 1.33 9.28 7.61
CA ARG A 37 0.11 10.02 7.91
C ARG A 37 0.44 11.41 8.44
N HIS A 38 1.35 11.49 9.40
CA HIS A 38 1.77 12.75 10.02
C HIS A 38 2.43 13.71 9.01
N ALA A 39 3.24 13.18 8.09
CA ALA A 39 3.93 13.97 7.07
C ALA A 39 3.01 14.40 5.91
N GLY A 40 1.77 13.92 5.86
CA GLY A 40 0.85 14.22 4.77
C GLY A 40 1.14 13.43 3.48
N ASP A 41 1.88 12.33 3.58
CA ASP A 41 2.23 11.48 2.43
C ASP A 41 1.25 10.34 2.20
N ALA A 42 0.36 10.06 3.14
CA ALA A 42 -0.71 9.08 2.98
C ALA A 42 -1.79 9.64 2.05
N VAL A 43 -2.01 9.00 0.92
CA VAL A 43 -2.99 9.47 -0.10
C VAL A 43 -4.28 8.66 -0.01
N ILE A 44 -4.18 7.34 0.06
CA ILE A 44 -5.31 6.44 0.23
C ILE A 44 -5.00 5.57 1.43
N GLU A 45 -5.91 5.56 2.38
CA GLU A 45 -5.79 4.70 3.55
C GLU A 45 -7.16 4.10 3.83
N LEU A 46 -7.25 2.76 3.78
CA LEU A 46 -8.49 2.03 3.94
C LEU A 46 -8.40 1.05 5.11
N VAL A 47 -9.52 0.87 5.78
CA VAL A 47 -9.67 -0.18 6.79
C VAL A 47 -10.77 -1.14 6.36
N ALA A 48 -10.55 -2.43 6.62
CA ALA A 48 -11.58 -3.46 6.51
C ALA A 48 -12.16 -3.69 7.89
N THR A 49 -13.46 -3.84 7.96
CA THR A 49 -14.17 -4.08 9.22
C THR A 49 -15.03 -5.32 9.14
N ILE A 50 -15.16 -6.01 10.28
CA ILE A 50 -16.15 -7.07 10.48
C ILE A 50 -16.96 -6.66 11.70
N ASP A 51 -18.27 -6.49 11.52
CA ASP A 51 -19.18 -6.04 12.58
C ASP A 51 -18.67 -4.76 13.26
N GLY A 52 -18.12 -3.84 12.46
CA GLY A 52 -17.61 -2.55 12.93
C GLY A 52 -16.20 -2.57 13.52
N ARG A 53 -15.56 -3.74 13.64
CA ARG A 53 -14.21 -3.86 14.20
C ARG A 53 -13.18 -3.93 13.07
N VAL A 54 -12.11 -3.14 13.18
CA VAL A 54 -11.03 -3.14 12.21
C VAL A 54 -10.33 -4.50 12.19
N CYS A 55 -10.28 -5.12 11.01
CA CYS A 55 -9.61 -6.41 10.81
C CYS A 55 -8.57 -6.38 9.68
N GLY A 56 -8.46 -5.28 8.96
CA GLY A 56 -7.48 -5.13 7.89
C GLY A 56 -7.20 -3.66 7.60
N HIS A 57 -6.08 -3.42 6.92
CA HIS A 57 -5.61 -2.07 6.62
C HIS A 57 -4.72 -2.08 5.39
N VAL A 58 -4.83 -1.04 4.58
CA VAL A 58 -3.92 -0.79 3.45
C VAL A 58 -3.65 0.70 3.34
N MET A 59 -2.43 1.05 2.94
CA MET A 59 -2.05 2.44 2.69
C MET A 59 -1.36 2.56 1.34
N LEU A 60 -1.76 3.57 0.57
CA LEU A 60 -1.02 4.03 -0.60
C LEU A 60 -0.46 5.40 -0.28
N SER A 61 0.85 5.56 -0.45
CA SER A 61 1.56 6.80 -0.11
C SER A 61 2.22 7.42 -1.31
N ARG A 62 2.50 8.73 -1.21
CA ARG A 62 3.03 9.53 -2.28
C ARG A 62 4.44 9.11 -2.68
N LEU A 63 4.66 8.98 -4.00
CA LEU A 63 5.99 8.89 -4.59
C LEU A 63 6.33 10.20 -5.29
N ASN A 64 7.58 10.61 -5.21
CA ASN A 64 8.09 11.69 -6.05
C ASN A 64 8.57 11.07 -7.36
N ALA A 65 7.92 11.40 -8.45
CA ALA A 65 8.09 10.75 -9.74
C ALA A 65 7.68 11.70 -10.86
N PRO A 66 8.12 11.45 -12.12
CA PRO A 66 7.68 12.26 -13.25
C PRO A 66 6.21 12.03 -13.66
N MET A 67 5.54 11.06 -13.03
CA MET A 67 4.13 10.78 -13.23
C MET A 67 3.41 10.72 -11.88
N HIS A 68 2.07 10.66 -11.88
CA HIS A 68 1.31 10.49 -10.65
C HIS A 68 1.40 9.03 -10.19
N ALA A 69 2.22 8.79 -9.17
CA ALA A 69 2.54 7.45 -8.70
C ALA A 69 2.41 7.34 -7.17
N LEU A 70 1.98 6.18 -6.70
CA LEU A 70 1.86 5.87 -5.27
C LEU A 70 2.54 4.55 -4.94
N ALA A 71 3.00 4.42 -3.71
CA ALA A 71 3.55 3.17 -3.17
C ALA A 71 2.47 2.43 -2.39
N LEU A 72 2.33 1.13 -2.66
CA LEU A 72 1.44 0.24 -1.93
C LEU A 72 2.23 -0.40 -0.78
N ALA A 73 2.03 0.08 0.43
CA ALA A 73 2.63 -0.46 1.65
C ALA A 73 2.15 0.31 2.88
N PRO A 74 1.86 -0.38 3.99
CA PRO A 74 1.72 -1.83 4.12
C PRO A 74 0.30 -2.31 3.77
N VAL A 75 0.15 -3.62 3.63
CA VAL A 75 -1.14 -4.32 3.61
C VAL A 75 -1.14 -5.28 4.78
N SER A 76 -2.17 -5.26 5.60
CA SER A 76 -2.23 -6.13 6.76
C SER A 76 -3.65 -6.64 7.02
N VAL A 77 -3.72 -7.87 7.54
CA VAL A 77 -4.98 -8.50 7.96
C VAL A 77 -4.75 -9.13 9.32
N HIS A 78 -5.70 -8.94 10.22
CA HIS A 78 -5.66 -9.51 11.57
C HIS A 78 -5.46 -11.04 11.46
N PRO A 79 -4.54 -11.63 12.27
CA PRO A 79 -4.25 -13.07 12.17
C PRO A 79 -5.48 -13.97 12.27
N ALA A 80 -6.49 -13.58 13.05
CA ALA A 80 -7.73 -14.34 13.19
C ALA A 80 -8.59 -14.36 11.91
N HIS A 81 -8.30 -13.48 10.96
CA HIS A 81 -9.10 -13.30 9.74
C HIS A 81 -8.30 -13.52 8.46
N GLN A 82 -7.07 -14.01 8.55
CA GLN A 82 -6.29 -14.37 7.38
C GLN A 82 -6.91 -15.58 6.66
N GLY A 83 -6.66 -15.69 5.34
CA GLY A 83 -7.23 -16.76 4.54
C GLY A 83 -8.66 -16.52 4.07
N LYS A 84 -9.22 -15.33 4.35
CA LYS A 84 -10.60 -14.96 3.95
C LYS A 84 -10.61 -13.93 2.81
N ARG A 85 -9.49 -13.70 2.15
CA ARG A 85 -9.30 -12.76 1.03
C ARG A 85 -9.57 -11.30 1.38
N ILE A 86 -9.45 -10.93 2.65
CA ILE A 86 -9.65 -9.54 3.09
C ILE A 86 -8.56 -8.63 2.52
N GLY A 87 -7.30 -9.09 2.53
CA GLY A 87 -6.18 -8.35 1.92
C GLY A 87 -6.40 -8.12 0.44
N ASP A 88 -6.88 -9.13 -0.29
CA ASP A 88 -7.17 -9.01 -1.72
C ASP A 88 -8.23 -7.93 -1.97
N ARG A 89 -9.28 -7.92 -1.17
CA ARG A 89 -10.35 -6.93 -1.31
C ARG A 89 -9.87 -5.52 -0.99
N LEU A 90 -9.01 -5.37 0.02
CA LEU A 90 -8.40 -4.09 0.35
C LEU A 90 -7.54 -3.56 -0.79
N VAL A 91 -6.69 -4.41 -1.37
CA VAL A 91 -5.82 -4.01 -2.47
C VAL A 91 -6.65 -3.64 -3.71
N HIS A 92 -7.66 -4.43 -4.06
CA HIS A 92 -8.54 -4.11 -5.19
C HIS A 92 -9.24 -2.77 -5.00
N GLN A 93 -9.78 -2.52 -3.82
CA GLN A 93 -10.45 -1.25 -3.52
C GLN A 93 -9.47 -0.08 -3.60
N ALA A 94 -8.25 -0.23 -3.08
CA ALA A 94 -7.23 0.79 -3.14
C ALA A 94 -6.83 1.10 -4.59
N ILE A 95 -6.69 0.07 -5.42
CA ILE A 95 -6.39 0.23 -6.85
C ILE A 95 -7.52 1.01 -7.54
N ASP A 96 -8.77 0.66 -7.28
CA ASP A 96 -9.91 1.35 -7.87
C ASP A 96 -9.94 2.82 -7.47
N GLU A 97 -9.68 3.13 -6.21
CA GLU A 97 -9.62 4.52 -5.74
C GLU A 97 -8.45 5.28 -6.36
N ALA A 98 -7.30 4.62 -6.52
CA ALA A 98 -6.15 5.22 -7.18
C ALA A 98 -6.48 5.59 -8.63
N ARG A 99 -7.15 4.70 -9.36
CA ARG A 99 -7.62 5.00 -10.72
C ARG A 99 -8.55 6.21 -10.75
N GLY A 100 -9.47 6.29 -9.80
CA GLY A 100 -10.40 7.40 -9.68
C GLY A 100 -9.71 8.75 -9.42
N LEU A 101 -8.53 8.73 -8.81
CA LEU A 101 -7.73 9.93 -8.56
C LEU A 101 -6.78 10.27 -9.71
N GLY A 102 -6.77 9.50 -10.79
CA GLY A 102 -5.88 9.73 -11.93
C GLY A 102 -4.46 9.24 -11.69
N VAL A 103 -4.24 8.36 -10.72
CA VAL A 103 -2.93 7.75 -10.48
C VAL A 103 -2.56 6.88 -11.68
N GLN A 104 -1.34 7.03 -12.17
CA GLN A 104 -0.87 6.35 -13.38
C GLN A 104 -0.06 5.10 -13.07
N LEU A 105 0.55 5.03 -11.88
CA LEU A 105 1.48 3.97 -11.53
C LEU A 105 1.40 3.66 -10.04
N LEU A 106 1.40 2.36 -9.71
CA LEU A 106 1.61 1.89 -8.35
C LEU A 106 2.89 1.08 -8.30
N LEU A 107 3.69 1.28 -7.26
CA LEU A 107 4.87 0.48 -6.98
C LEU A 107 4.68 -0.30 -5.67
N ALA A 108 5.25 -1.49 -5.62
CA ALA A 108 5.26 -2.33 -4.43
C ALA A 108 6.58 -3.08 -4.32
N LEU A 109 6.97 -3.40 -3.09
CA LEU A 109 8.10 -4.28 -2.81
C LEU A 109 7.55 -5.56 -2.20
N GLY A 110 8.02 -6.72 -2.65
CA GLY A 110 7.61 -7.98 -2.03
C GLY A 110 7.50 -9.14 -3.00
N GLU A 111 6.60 -10.06 -2.67
CA GLU A 111 6.46 -11.32 -3.38
C GLU A 111 5.78 -11.15 -4.73
N PRO A 112 6.46 -11.53 -5.84
CA PRO A 112 5.86 -11.41 -7.17
C PRO A 112 4.57 -12.21 -7.33
N ASP A 113 4.48 -13.39 -6.69
CA ASP A 113 3.29 -14.23 -6.82
C ASP A 113 2.08 -13.60 -6.15
N TYR A 114 2.27 -13.01 -4.97
CA TYR A 114 1.18 -12.32 -4.27
C TYR A 114 0.72 -11.09 -5.06
N HIS A 115 1.66 -10.21 -5.39
CA HIS A 115 1.34 -8.95 -6.08
C HIS A 115 0.91 -9.18 -7.53
N GLY A 116 1.42 -10.23 -8.16
CA GLY A 116 1.05 -10.62 -9.53
C GLY A 116 -0.44 -10.88 -9.69
N ARG A 117 -1.12 -11.30 -8.62
CA ARG A 117 -2.57 -11.51 -8.64
C ARG A 117 -3.34 -10.22 -8.95
N PHE A 118 -2.74 -9.06 -8.70
CA PHE A 118 -3.34 -7.76 -8.95
C PHE A 118 -2.83 -7.10 -10.22
N GLY A 119 -1.91 -7.75 -10.93
CA GLY A 119 -1.32 -7.24 -12.17
C GLY A 119 0.05 -6.59 -12.02
N PHE A 120 0.62 -6.55 -10.81
CA PHE A 120 1.98 -6.06 -10.62
C PHE A 120 2.99 -7.00 -11.26
N SER A 121 4.05 -6.44 -11.84
CA SER A 121 5.13 -7.23 -12.42
C SER A 121 6.49 -6.55 -12.25
N GLN A 122 7.56 -7.38 -12.23
CA GLN A 122 8.94 -6.89 -12.25
C GLN A 122 9.27 -6.23 -13.58
N ALA A 123 8.74 -6.79 -14.67
CA ALA A 123 8.98 -6.25 -16.01
C ALA A 123 8.53 -4.80 -16.12
N ASP A 124 7.35 -4.48 -15.61
CA ASP A 124 6.82 -3.12 -15.64
C ASP A 124 7.58 -2.17 -14.71
N ALA A 125 8.30 -2.69 -13.71
CA ALA A 125 9.12 -1.90 -12.81
C ALA A 125 10.53 -1.61 -13.35
N SER A 126 10.97 -2.35 -14.36
CA SER A 126 12.39 -2.40 -14.76
C SER A 126 12.95 -1.08 -15.31
N GLY A 127 12.09 -0.18 -15.79
CA GLY A 127 12.53 1.10 -16.34
C GLY A 127 12.68 2.20 -15.31
N TYR A 128 12.31 1.97 -14.06
CA TYR A 128 12.36 3.01 -13.04
C TYR A 128 13.62 2.94 -12.21
N ASP A 129 14.29 4.10 -12.06
CA ASP A 129 15.46 4.27 -11.21
C ASP A 129 14.98 4.60 -9.78
N CYS A 130 15.29 3.72 -8.85
CA CYS A 130 14.82 3.82 -7.47
C CYS A 130 15.82 3.12 -6.56
N VAL A 131 15.99 3.61 -5.33
CA VAL A 131 16.91 2.98 -4.35
C VAL A 131 16.54 1.53 -4.05
N TYR A 132 15.29 1.15 -4.31
CA TYR A 132 14.81 -0.22 -4.10
C TYR A 132 14.85 -1.08 -5.35
N ALA A 133 15.41 -0.59 -6.46
CA ALA A 133 15.46 -1.34 -7.72
C ALA A 133 16.25 -2.65 -7.62
N ALA A 134 17.20 -2.73 -6.67
CA ALA A 134 17.97 -3.96 -6.42
C ALA A 134 17.17 -5.01 -5.62
N HIS A 135 16.03 -4.63 -5.07
CA HIS A 135 15.11 -5.53 -4.37
C HIS A 135 14.01 -5.98 -5.34
N THR A 136 13.05 -6.76 -4.86
CA THR A 136 11.91 -7.13 -5.68
C THR A 136 10.96 -5.96 -5.81
N LEU A 137 11.25 -5.09 -6.75
CA LEU A 137 10.39 -3.95 -7.09
C LEU A 137 9.39 -4.38 -8.16
N LEU A 138 8.12 -4.09 -7.89
CA LEU A 138 6.99 -4.46 -8.74
C LEU A 138 6.22 -3.22 -9.10
N ALA A 139 5.66 -3.18 -10.31
CA ALA A 139 4.86 -2.05 -10.76
C ALA A 139 3.54 -2.51 -11.36
N LEU A 140 2.50 -1.72 -11.15
CA LEU A 140 1.21 -1.85 -11.79
C LEU A 140 0.91 -0.55 -12.53
N ARG A 141 0.80 -0.62 -13.84
CA ARG A 141 0.46 0.52 -14.69
C ARG A 141 -1.05 0.65 -14.76
N LEU A 142 -1.57 1.80 -14.29
CA LEU A 142 -3.00 2.08 -14.28
C LEU A 142 -3.46 2.86 -15.52
N ASP A 143 -2.51 3.47 -16.22
CA ASP A 143 -2.76 4.30 -17.40
C ASP A 143 -1.82 3.84 -18.52
N PRO A 144 -2.33 3.49 -19.71
CA PRO A 144 -1.47 3.07 -20.82
C PRO A 144 -0.48 4.16 -21.25
N ASP A 145 -0.77 5.43 -20.97
CA ASP A 145 0.10 6.55 -21.29
C ASP A 145 1.15 6.84 -20.21
N CYS A 146 1.17 6.07 -19.11
CA CYS A 146 2.16 6.24 -18.06
C CYS A 146 3.58 6.07 -18.62
N PRO A 147 4.51 7.00 -18.39
CA PRO A 147 5.91 6.83 -18.77
C PRO A 147 6.48 5.51 -18.22
N ARG A 148 7.24 4.80 -19.05
CA ARG A 148 7.79 3.48 -18.69
C ARG A 148 9.11 3.57 -17.96
N GLU A 149 9.67 4.77 -17.85
CA GLU A 149 10.96 5.02 -17.19
C GLU A 149 10.93 6.35 -16.46
N GLY A 150 11.85 6.51 -15.52
CA GLY A 150 11.99 7.73 -14.76
C GLY A 150 12.57 7.44 -13.38
N ARG A 151 12.92 8.50 -12.68
CA ARG A 151 13.43 8.39 -11.32
C ARG A 151 12.28 8.47 -10.33
N ILE A 152 12.25 7.49 -9.43
CA ILE A 152 11.22 7.38 -8.38
C ILE A 152 11.89 7.54 -7.02
N ILE A 153 11.35 8.44 -6.20
CA ILE A 153 11.83 8.66 -4.85
C ILE A 153 10.68 8.40 -3.87
N TYR A 154 10.91 7.43 -2.98
CA TYR A 154 9.95 7.12 -1.92
C TYR A 154 9.90 8.25 -0.89
N ALA A 155 8.76 8.40 -0.23
CA ALA A 155 8.59 9.37 0.85
C ALA A 155 9.63 9.13 1.96
N ALA A 156 10.07 10.22 2.62
CA ALA A 156 11.13 10.16 3.61
C ALA A 156 10.94 9.10 4.72
N PRO A 157 9.72 8.85 5.25
CA PRO A 157 9.54 7.82 6.28
C PRO A 157 10.00 6.42 5.87
N PHE A 158 10.03 6.10 4.57
CA PHE A 158 10.54 4.81 4.09
C PHE A 158 12.05 4.65 4.30
N ASN A 159 12.78 5.73 4.50
CA ASN A 159 14.23 5.65 4.71
C ASN A 159 14.59 4.87 5.98
N ALA A 160 13.69 4.82 6.97
CA ALA A 160 13.90 4.06 8.21
C ALA A 160 13.83 2.54 7.99
N LEU A 161 13.35 2.09 6.84
CA LEU A 161 13.29 0.66 6.50
C LEU A 161 14.65 0.12 6.04
N GLY A 162 15.61 0.96 5.87
CA GLY A 162 16.96 0.60 5.47
C GLY A 162 17.15 0.53 4.00
#